data_fa742e2275fba6eedd2b7cba7c45b740
#
_entry.id   fa742e2275fba6eedd2b7cba7c45b740
#
_cell.length_a   1.000
_cell.length_b   1.000
_cell.length_c   1.000
_cell.angle_alpha   90.00
_cell.angle_beta   90.00
_cell.angle_gamma   90.00
#
_symmetry.space_group_name_H-M   'P 1'
#
loop_
_entity.id
_entity.type
_entity.pdbx_description
1 polymer ?
#
loop_
_entity_poly.entity_id
_entity_poly.type
_entity_poly.pdbx_seq_one_letter_code
_entity_poly.pdbx_strand_id
1 'polypeptide(L)'
;MKPFAVIIVGERLMGQRPLDILNESLNGPVIVKLKDGRVFRGELQGYDIHMNLVLEKTEEVAEGAVARKIGTVIVRGDNVVYISP
;
A
#
# COMPACT_ATOMS: atom_id res chain seq x y z
N MET A 1 -10.50 3.43 11.75
CA MET A 1 -9.39 3.89 10.93
C MET A 1 -9.88 4.35 9.57
N LYS A 2 -9.35 5.44 9.12
CA LYS A 2 -9.79 6.02 7.87
C LYS A 2 -8.77 5.74 6.77
N PRO A 3 -9.12 4.98 5.77
CA PRO A 3 -8.24 4.77 4.65
C PRO A 3 -8.19 6.02 3.78
N PHE A 4 -7.08 6.22 3.12
CA PHE A 4 -7.03 7.25 2.12
C PHE A 4 -6.15 6.82 0.99
N ALA A 5 -6.51 7.32 -0.16
CA ALA A 5 -5.68 7.19 -1.32
C ALA A 5 -4.44 7.99 -1.05
N VAL A 6 -3.33 7.33 -1.03
CA VAL A 6 -2.08 8.00 -0.78
C VAL A 6 -1.71 8.89 -1.93
N ILE A 7 -2.10 8.46 -3.11
CA ILE A 7 -1.70 9.16 -4.30
C ILE A 7 -2.89 9.90 -4.85
N ILE A 8 -2.91 11.17 -4.54
CA ILE A 8 -3.89 12.06 -5.12
C ILE A 8 -3.08 13.02 -5.95
N VAL A 9 -2.92 12.67 -7.20
CA VAL A 9 -2.05 13.40 -8.08
C VAL A 9 -2.65 14.76 -8.37
N GLY A 10 -1.83 15.79 -8.20
CA GLY A 10 -2.27 17.13 -8.46
C GLY A 10 -3.01 17.78 -7.32
N GLU A 11 -3.31 17.04 -6.28
CA GLU A 11 -3.95 17.61 -5.11
C GLU A 11 -2.93 18.13 -4.14
N ARG A 12 -3.25 19.22 -3.50
CA ARG A 12 -2.43 19.70 -2.42
C ARG A 12 -2.97 19.17 -1.12
N LEU A 13 -2.16 18.43 -0.40
CA LEU A 13 -2.54 17.88 0.87
C LEU A 13 -2.07 18.83 1.96
N MET A 14 -3.00 19.34 2.73
CA MET A 14 -2.69 20.25 3.82
C MET A 14 -2.07 19.43 4.94
N GLY A 15 -0.83 19.77 5.28
CA GLY A 15 -0.19 19.20 6.44
C GLY A 15 0.50 17.87 6.26
N GLN A 16 0.20 17.14 5.18
CA GLN A 16 0.85 15.84 4.96
C GLN A 16 1.10 15.61 3.49
N ARG A 17 2.26 15.02 3.19
CA ARG A 17 2.60 14.59 1.84
C ARG A 17 2.46 13.07 1.79
N PRO A 18 2.27 12.50 0.59
CA PRO A 18 2.15 11.05 0.47
C PRO A 18 3.30 10.27 1.10
N LEU A 19 4.54 10.71 0.89
CA LEU A 19 5.67 10.01 1.47
C LEU A 19 5.70 10.09 2.99
N ASP A 20 5.16 11.16 3.57
CA ASP A 20 5.07 11.26 5.02
C ASP A 20 4.13 10.18 5.56
N ILE A 21 3.02 9.96 4.88
CA ILE A 21 2.07 8.93 5.30
C ILE A 21 2.71 7.55 5.21
N LEU A 22 3.45 7.29 4.15
CA LEU A 22 4.14 6.01 4.01
C LEU A 22 5.18 5.82 5.10
N ASN A 23 5.92 6.89 5.43
CA ASN A 23 6.92 6.79 6.47
C ASN A 23 6.29 6.44 7.82
N GLU A 24 5.13 7.02 8.10
CA GLU A 24 4.43 6.73 9.35
C GLU A 24 3.85 5.33 9.36
N SER A 25 3.68 4.73 8.20
CA SER A 25 3.10 3.40 8.08
C SER A 25 4.13 2.29 8.11
N LEU A 26 5.42 2.62 8.16
CA LEU A 26 6.47 1.61 8.21
C LEU A 26 6.27 0.69 9.40
N ASN A 27 6.52 -0.59 9.17
CA ASN A 27 6.39 -1.65 10.15
C ASN A 27 4.94 -1.90 10.60
N GLY A 28 4.00 -1.28 9.92
CA GLY A 28 2.59 -1.46 10.23
C GLY A 28 1.83 -2.08 9.06
N PRO A 29 0.58 -2.48 9.32
CA PRO A 29 -0.22 -3.11 8.27
C PRO A 29 -0.69 -2.07 7.25
N VAL A 30 -0.70 -2.48 6.00
CA VAL A 30 -1.24 -1.66 4.92
C VAL A 30 -2.05 -2.55 3.98
N ILE A 31 -2.97 -1.92 3.27
CA ILE A 31 -3.73 -2.57 2.20
C ILE A 31 -3.36 -1.87 0.91
N VAL A 32 -3.03 -2.65 -0.11
CA VAL A 32 -2.59 -2.13 -1.39
C VAL A 32 -3.49 -2.70 -2.48
N LYS A 33 -4.06 -1.82 -3.28
CA LYS A 33 -4.84 -2.26 -4.45
C LYS A 33 -4.05 -2.00 -5.70
N LEU A 34 -4.02 -2.99 -6.57
CA LEU A 34 -3.31 -2.94 -7.83
C LEU A 34 -4.27 -2.66 -8.99
N LYS A 35 -3.69 -2.23 -10.10
CA LYS A 35 -4.46 -1.87 -11.29
C LYS A 35 -5.29 -3.02 -11.85
N ASP A 36 -4.80 -4.25 -11.67
CA ASP A 36 -5.54 -5.43 -12.15
C ASP A 36 -6.65 -5.86 -11.20
N GLY A 37 -6.84 -5.12 -10.12
CA GLY A 37 -7.93 -5.41 -9.19
C GLY A 37 -7.52 -6.24 -7.98
N ARG A 38 -6.31 -6.78 -7.98
CA ARG A 38 -5.86 -7.56 -6.83
C ARG A 38 -5.64 -6.64 -5.64
N VAL A 39 -5.90 -7.18 -4.46
CA VAL A 39 -5.72 -6.46 -3.20
C VAL A 39 -4.78 -7.28 -2.32
N PHE A 40 -3.76 -6.64 -1.82
CA PHE A 40 -2.81 -7.26 -0.90
C PHE A 40 -2.89 -6.59 0.45
N ARG A 41 -2.67 -7.37 1.48
CA ARG A 41 -2.55 -6.87 2.85
C ARG A 41 -1.23 -7.39 3.41
N GLY A 42 -0.44 -6.51 3.97
CA GLY A 42 0.84 -6.92 4.53
C GLY A 42 1.41 -5.82 5.39
N GLU A 43 2.62 -6.04 5.87
CA GLU A 43 3.35 -5.05 6.66
C GLU A 43 4.31 -4.32 5.75
N LEU A 44 4.24 -2.99 5.79
CA LEU A 44 5.10 -2.18 4.95
C LEU A 44 6.50 -2.14 5.54
N GLN A 45 7.47 -2.62 4.79
CA GLN A 45 8.85 -2.66 5.26
C GLN A 45 9.74 -1.63 4.58
N GLY A 46 9.35 -1.16 3.42
CA GLY A 46 10.14 -0.16 2.72
C GLY A 46 9.37 0.42 1.56
N TYR A 47 9.84 1.56 1.09
CA TYR A 47 9.24 2.21 -0.07
C TYR A 47 10.26 3.19 -0.65
N ASP A 48 9.99 3.65 -1.87
CA ASP A 48 10.83 4.67 -2.48
C ASP A 48 9.95 5.77 -3.09
N ILE A 49 10.59 6.74 -3.73
CA ILE A 49 9.87 7.89 -4.29
C ILE A 49 8.98 7.51 -5.46
N HIS A 50 9.19 6.34 -6.04
CA HIS A 50 8.36 5.85 -7.15
C HIS A 50 7.20 5.01 -6.63
N MET A 51 7.02 4.95 -5.32
CA MET A 51 5.97 4.18 -4.68
C MET A 51 6.13 2.67 -4.87
N ASN A 52 7.34 2.22 -5.14
CA ASN A 52 7.63 0.80 -5.05
C ASN A 52 7.61 0.43 -3.57
N LEU A 53 7.02 -0.70 -3.26
CA LEU A 53 6.79 -1.09 -1.88
C LEU A 53 7.37 -2.45 -1.61
N VAL A 54 7.90 -2.62 -0.40
CA VAL A 54 8.27 -3.94 0.10
C VAL A 54 7.30 -4.28 1.20
N LEU A 55 6.60 -5.38 1.04
CA LEU A 55 5.64 -5.87 2.02
C LEU A 55 6.08 -7.21 2.56
N GLU A 56 5.88 -7.44 3.84
CA GLU A 56 6.13 -8.72 4.47
C GLU A 56 4.83 -9.27 5.05
N LYS A 57 4.80 -10.57 5.27
CA LYS A 57 3.61 -11.26 5.76
C LYS A 57 2.40 -10.94 4.90
N THR A 58 2.62 -10.91 3.60
CA THR A 58 1.63 -10.45 2.65
C THR A 58 0.62 -11.52 2.36
N GLU A 59 -0.64 -11.11 2.28
CA GLU A 59 -1.76 -11.97 1.91
C GLU A 59 -2.51 -11.31 0.78
N GLU A 60 -2.93 -12.11 -0.17
CA GLU A 60 -3.86 -11.64 -1.18
C GLU A 60 -5.26 -11.80 -0.65
N VAL A 61 -6.07 -10.74 -0.76
CA VAL A 61 -7.42 -10.72 -0.21
C VAL A 61 -8.40 -10.65 -1.37
N ALA A 62 -9.42 -11.50 -1.33
CA ALA A 62 -10.49 -11.49 -2.32
C ALA A 62 -11.81 -11.65 -1.59
N GLU A 63 -12.76 -10.78 -1.92
CA GLU A 63 -14.11 -10.84 -1.38
C GLU A 63 -14.13 -10.88 0.16
N GLY A 64 -13.22 -10.12 0.76
CA GLY A 64 -13.19 -9.99 2.19
C GLY A 64 -12.49 -11.11 2.94
N ALA A 65 -11.92 -12.07 2.23
CA ALA A 65 -11.26 -13.20 2.86
C ALA A 65 -9.87 -13.39 2.26
N VAL A 66 -8.99 -14.03 3.02
CA VAL A 66 -7.65 -14.34 2.54
C VAL A 66 -7.75 -15.41 1.47
N ALA A 67 -7.31 -15.04 0.26
CA ALA A 67 -7.28 -15.97 -0.85
C ALA A 67 -5.97 -16.74 -0.87
N ARG A 68 -4.86 -16.12 -0.48
CA ARG A 68 -3.56 -16.73 -0.60
C ARG A 68 -2.56 -15.98 0.29
N LYS A 69 -1.67 -16.76 0.91
CA LYS A 69 -0.55 -16.17 1.67
C LYS A 69 0.67 -16.20 0.77
N ILE A 70 1.35 -15.07 0.68
CA ILE A 70 2.44 -14.90 -0.26
C ILE A 70 3.79 -14.73 0.45
N GLY A 71 3.81 -13.97 1.55
CA GLY A 71 5.06 -13.67 2.25
C GLY A 71 5.63 -12.33 1.82
N THR A 72 6.89 -12.28 1.49
CA THR A 72 7.55 -11.04 1.11
C THR A 72 7.29 -10.74 -0.35
N VAL A 73 6.82 -9.52 -0.63
CA VAL A 73 6.45 -9.10 -1.97
C VAL A 73 7.01 -7.72 -2.24
N ILE A 74 7.52 -7.52 -3.44
CA ILE A 74 7.86 -6.20 -3.93
C ILE A 74 6.77 -5.80 -4.92
N VAL A 75 6.11 -4.69 -4.62
CA VAL A 75 5.05 -4.17 -5.46
C VAL A 75 5.58 -2.96 -6.20
N ARG A 76 5.47 -2.97 -7.51
CA ARG A 76 5.94 -1.86 -8.31
C ARG A 76 4.93 -0.72 -8.25
N GLY A 77 5.45 0.50 -8.09
CA GLY A 77 4.60 1.67 -7.91
C GLY A 77 3.67 1.92 -9.08
N ASP A 78 4.09 1.60 -10.29
CA ASP A 78 3.26 1.84 -11.47
C ASP A 78 2.02 0.94 -11.52
N ASN A 79 1.93 -0.06 -10.65
CA ASN A 79 0.76 -0.93 -10.55
C ASN A 79 -0.15 -0.57 -9.39
N VAL A 80 0.21 0.39 -8.58
CA VAL A 80 -0.53 0.72 -7.36
C VAL A 80 -1.63 1.71 -7.69
N VAL A 81 -2.85 1.39 -7.26
CA VAL A 81 -3.97 2.30 -7.33
C VAL A 81 -4.07 3.11 -6.05
N TYR A 82 -4.00 2.42 -4.91
CA TYR A 82 -3.96 3.11 -3.62
C TYR A 82 -3.28 2.24 -2.57
N ILE A 83 -2.85 2.90 -1.52
CA ILE A 83 -2.32 2.27 -0.31
C ILE A 83 -3.10 2.84 0.85
N SER A 84 -3.57 1.97 1.72
CA SER A 84 -4.32 2.38 2.90
C SER A 84 -3.64 1.83 4.14
N PRO A 85 -3.28 2.71 5.08
CA PRO A 85 -2.72 2.23 6.34
C PRO A 85 -3.73 1.49 7.18
#